data_e461b2a61cc76933435040769fba9110
#
_entry.id   e461b2a61cc76933435040769fba9110
#
_cell.length_a   1.000
_cell.length_b   1.000
_cell.length_c   1.000
_cell.angle_alpha   90.00
_cell.angle_beta   90.00
_cell.angle_gamma   90.00
#
_symmetry.space_group_name_H-M   'P 1'
#
loop_
_entity.id
_entity.type
_entity.pdbx_description
1 polymer ?
#
loop_
_entity_poly.entity_id
_entity_poly.type
_entity_poly.pdbx_seq_one_letter_code
_entity_poly.pdbx_strand_id
1 'polypeptide(L)'
;MIRKYIKYSLICAAVIALTSCTEKDILNGEGTLHLQVGVTDRISVTTRAMSDELQDSLQQHCTISIFSDKGVIRRYTGVNEVPGALYLSSGSYTAQVIAGDSVPASFETKFYREAKPFDINSGEVTNLNLTCGIANTVVAVKYDEVLRSVFQTYKVTVSSVDGTLNYLPESKDSI
;
A
#
# COMPACT_ATOMS: atom_id res chain seq x y z
N MET A 1 13.96 50.82 50.21
CA MET A 1 14.57 49.63 49.53
C MET A 1 13.55 48.59 49.01
N ILE A 2 12.29 48.58 49.38
CA ILE A 2 11.28 47.58 49.04
C ILE A 2 10.74 47.71 47.57
N ARG A 3 10.72 48.93 47.00
CA ARG A 3 10.22 49.16 45.65
C ARG A 3 11.04 48.57 44.48
N LYS A 4 12.31 48.25 44.70
CA LYS A 4 13.18 47.67 43.64
C LYS A 4 12.95 46.15 43.45
N TYR A 5 12.59 45.45 44.49
CA TYR A 5 12.39 43.98 44.42
C TYR A 5 11.05 43.58 43.77
N ILE A 6 10.01 44.43 43.82
CA ILE A 6 8.71 44.20 43.20
C ILE A 6 8.80 44.19 41.66
N LYS A 7 9.69 45.03 41.07
CA LYS A 7 9.88 45.06 39.61
C LYS A 7 10.54 43.80 39.04
N TYR A 8 11.45 43.19 39.77
CA TYR A 8 12.12 41.96 39.33
C TYR A 8 11.26 40.71 39.54
N SER A 9 10.40 40.69 40.53
CA SER A 9 9.45 39.61 40.77
C SER A 9 8.36 39.55 39.65
N LEU A 10 7.92 40.69 39.12
CA LEU A 10 6.96 40.76 38.03
C LEU A 10 7.55 40.35 36.68
N ILE A 11 8.85 40.53 36.44
CA ILE A 11 9.54 40.14 35.21
C ILE A 11 9.81 38.63 35.20
N CYS A 12 10.14 38.01 36.33
CA CYS A 12 10.29 36.56 36.41
C CYS A 12 8.96 35.80 36.22
N ALA A 13 7.81 36.34 36.65
CA ALA A 13 6.50 35.73 36.46
C ALA A 13 6.03 35.76 34.99
N ALA A 14 6.49 36.74 34.17
CA ALA A 14 6.13 36.85 32.76
C ALA A 14 6.91 35.91 31.83
N VAL A 15 8.09 35.42 32.25
CA VAL A 15 8.93 34.55 31.40
C VAL A 15 8.52 33.08 31.49
N ILE A 16 7.80 32.66 32.53
CA ILE A 16 7.37 31.26 32.72
C ILE A 16 6.10 30.92 31.85
N ALA A 17 5.42 31.93 31.32
CA ALA A 17 4.20 31.73 30.57
C ALA A 17 4.39 31.42 29.07
N LEU A 18 5.62 31.33 28.55
CA LEU A 18 5.89 31.14 27.11
C LEU A 18 6.46 29.77 26.74
N THR A 19 6.59 28.83 27.68
CA THR A 19 6.92 27.43 27.34
C THR A 19 5.68 26.54 27.43
N SER A 20 4.56 26.98 26.89
CA SER A 20 3.51 26.06 26.49
C SER A 20 3.91 25.48 25.14
N CYS A 21 4.83 24.51 25.13
CA CYS A 21 4.81 23.51 24.10
C CYS A 21 3.42 22.92 24.14
N THR A 22 2.64 23.14 23.10
CA THR A 22 1.47 22.33 22.79
C THR A 22 1.98 20.93 22.44
N GLU A 23 2.37 20.14 23.43
CA GLU A 23 2.23 18.72 23.35
C GLU A 23 0.74 18.51 23.03
N LYS A 24 0.48 18.07 21.83
CA LYS A 24 -0.86 17.61 21.43
C LYS A 24 -1.17 16.49 22.44
N ASP A 25 -2.08 16.75 23.39
CA ASP A 25 -2.53 15.74 24.33
C ASP A 25 -2.91 14.52 23.52
N ILE A 26 -2.09 13.48 23.55
CA ILE A 26 -2.42 12.17 23.01
C ILE A 26 -3.59 11.72 23.86
N LEU A 27 -4.80 11.84 23.33
CA LEU A 27 -6.00 11.39 24.00
C LEU A 27 -5.77 9.96 24.47
N ASN A 28 -6.02 9.71 25.75
CA ASN A 28 -5.88 8.38 26.36
C ASN A 28 -6.52 7.34 25.46
N GLY A 29 -5.69 6.47 24.87
CA GLY A 29 -6.16 5.41 23.96
C GLY A 29 -5.83 5.59 22.47
N GLU A 30 -5.05 6.59 22.05
CA GLU A 30 -4.55 6.74 20.69
C GLU A 30 -3.06 6.38 20.57
N GLY A 31 -2.66 5.82 19.44
CA GLY A 31 -1.29 5.62 19.02
C GLY A 31 -1.06 6.16 17.60
N THR A 32 0.18 6.11 17.16
CA THR A 32 0.59 6.65 15.87
C THR A 32 0.99 5.52 14.92
N LEU A 33 0.45 5.54 13.70
CA LEU A 33 0.85 4.65 12.62
C LEU A 33 1.70 5.42 11.60
N HIS A 34 2.89 4.91 11.31
CA HIS A 34 3.69 5.28 10.15
C HIS A 34 3.55 4.17 9.09
N LEU A 35 2.87 4.48 8.00
CA LEU A 35 2.58 3.55 6.93
C LEU A 35 3.48 3.86 5.72
N GLN A 36 4.24 2.85 5.28
CA GLN A 36 5.01 2.88 4.04
C GLN A 36 4.44 1.87 3.06
N VAL A 37 4.25 2.27 1.81
CA VAL A 37 3.66 1.44 0.77
C VAL A 37 4.59 1.39 -0.44
N GLY A 38 4.84 0.18 -0.93
CA GLY A 38 5.54 -0.08 -2.19
C GLY A 38 4.75 -1.04 -3.07
N VAL A 39 4.99 -1.01 -4.37
CA VAL A 39 4.46 -1.98 -5.35
C VAL A 39 5.63 -2.65 -6.04
N THR A 40 5.57 -3.97 -6.20
CA THR A 40 6.64 -4.75 -6.82
C THR A 40 6.08 -5.83 -7.74
N ASP A 41 6.78 -6.06 -8.85
CA ASP A 41 6.47 -7.10 -9.85
C ASP A 41 7.34 -8.37 -9.65
N ARG A 42 7.83 -8.61 -8.44
CA ARG A 42 8.66 -9.78 -8.18
C ARG A 42 7.83 -11.07 -8.23
N ILE A 43 7.87 -11.72 -9.39
CA ILE A 43 7.53 -13.14 -9.51
C ILE A 43 8.88 -13.89 -9.46
N SER A 44 8.99 -14.87 -8.59
CA SER A 44 10.22 -15.62 -8.35
C SER A 44 10.73 -16.44 -9.55
N VAL A 45 10.09 -16.41 -10.70
CA VAL A 45 10.36 -17.29 -11.85
C VAL A 45 10.62 -16.56 -13.18
N THR A 46 10.34 -15.27 -13.34
CA THR A 46 10.54 -14.57 -14.61
C THR A 46 11.09 -13.16 -14.42
N THR A 47 12.15 -12.91 -15.11
CA THR A 47 13.14 -11.86 -14.98
C THR A 47 12.79 -10.56 -15.73
N ARG A 48 11.57 -10.09 -15.73
CA ARG A 48 11.32 -8.70 -16.14
C ARG A 48 10.95 -7.89 -14.91
N ALA A 49 11.88 -7.07 -14.47
CA ALA A 49 11.58 -6.03 -13.47
C ALA A 49 10.52 -5.09 -14.04
N MET A 50 9.61 -4.66 -13.19
CA MET A 50 8.70 -3.56 -13.50
C MET A 50 9.52 -2.33 -13.88
N SER A 51 9.10 -1.56 -14.89
CA SER A 51 9.72 -0.28 -15.18
C SER A 51 9.39 0.72 -14.05
N ASP A 52 10.31 1.65 -13.80
CA ASP A 52 10.12 2.67 -12.76
C ASP A 52 8.84 3.49 -13.02
N GLU A 53 8.55 3.80 -14.30
CA GLU A 53 7.34 4.55 -14.70
C GLU A 53 6.04 3.80 -14.36
N LEU A 54 6.01 2.46 -14.58
CA LEU A 54 4.86 1.65 -14.21
C LEU A 54 4.71 1.56 -12.70
N GLN A 55 5.82 1.42 -11.98
CA GLN A 55 5.82 1.38 -10.52
C GLN A 55 5.29 2.69 -9.95
N ASP A 56 5.77 3.82 -10.44
CA ASP A 56 5.31 5.15 -10.04
C ASP A 56 3.83 5.35 -10.35
N SER A 57 3.37 4.94 -11.55
CA SER A 57 1.97 5.01 -11.92
C SER A 57 1.09 4.17 -10.98
N LEU A 58 1.47 2.94 -10.67
CA LEU A 58 0.73 2.09 -9.75
C LEU A 58 0.70 2.65 -8.33
N GLN A 59 1.80 3.23 -7.85
CA GLN A 59 1.86 3.88 -6.54
C GLN A 59 0.97 5.14 -6.47
N GLN A 60 0.88 5.91 -7.55
CA GLN A 60 0.03 7.11 -7.60
C GLN A 60 -1.46 6.79 -7.66
N HIS A 61 -1.85 5.64 -8.22
CA HIS A 61 -3.25 5.26 -8.43
C HIS A 61 -3.73 4.11 -7.55
N CYS A 62 -2.89 3.58 -6.66
CA CYS A 62 -3.30 2.52 -5.76
C CYS A 62 -4.37 3.00 -4.76
N THR A 63 -5.20 2.08 -4.32
CA THR A 63 -6.13 2.31 -3.21
C THR A 63 -5.55 1.71 -1.93
N ILE A 64 -5.40 2.56 -0.91
CA ILE A 64 -4.93 2.17 0.41
C ILE A 64 -6.09 2.28 1.38
N SER A 65 -6.43 1.21 2.08
CA SER A 65 -7.55 1.17 3.02
C SER A 65 -7.11 0.62 4.36
N ILE A 66 -7.56 1.24 5.44
CA ILE A 66 -7.39 0.75 6.80
C ILE A 66 -8.75 0.31 7.32
N PHE A 67 -8.83 -0.91 7.78
CA PHE A 67 -10.02 -1.54 8.32
C PHE A 67 -9.90 -1.75 9.82
N SER A 68 -11.00 -1.56 10.52
CA SER A 68 -11.24 -2.08 11.87
C SER A 68 -12.27 -3.21 11.82
N ASP A 69 -12.68 -3.73 12.97
CA ASP A 69 -13.82 -4.63 13.14
C ASP A 69 -15.16 -4.05 12.61
N LYS A 70 -15.25 -2.71 12.53
CA LYS A 70 -16.44 -1.97 12.05
C LYS A 70 -16.40 -1.65 10.56
N GLY A 71 -15.36 -2.05 9.84
CA GLY A 71 -15.18 -1.79 8.42
C GLY A 71 -14.08 -0.77 8.11
N VAL A 72 -14.17 -0.14 6.94
CA VAL A 72 -13.16 0.84 6.48
C VAL A 72 -13.21 2.11 7.31
N ILE A 73 -12.11 2.46 7.96
CA ILE A 73 -11.97 3.67 8.77
C ILE A 73 -11.17 4.78 8.07
N ARG A 74 -10.29 4.41 7.12
CA ARG A 74 -9.52 5.35 6.30
C ARG A 74 -9.36 4.78 4.90
N ARG A 75 -9.36 5.67 3.90
CA ARG A 75 -9.08 5.33 2.51
C ARG A 75 -8.31 6.46 1.85
N TYR A 76 -7.29 6.10 1.07
CA TYR A 76 -6.42 7.01 0.33
C TYR A 76 -6.27 6.52 -1.11
N THR A 77 -6.11 7.45 -2.04
CA THR A 77 -5.79 7.16 -3.44
C THR A 77 -4.36 7.61 -3.72
N GLY A 78 -3.51 6.64 -3.98
CA GLY A 78 -2.07 6.85 -4.13
C GLY A 78 -1.33 7.05 -2.79
N VAL A 79 -0.03 6.75 -2.84
CA VAL A 79 0.84 6.81 -1.66
C VAL A 79 1.03 8.23 -1.14
N ASN A 80 0.91 9.23 -2.01
CA ASN A 80 1.11 10.63 -1.68
C ASN A 80 -0.01 11.23 -0.82
N GLU A 81 -1.19 10.60 -0.80
CA GLU A 81 -2.30 11.03 0.05
C GLU A 81 -2.17 10.53 1.49
N VAL A 82 -1.29 9.55 1.73
CA VAL A 82 -1.09 8.98 3.07
C VAL A 82 -0.31 9.97 3.93
N PRO A 83 -0.87 10.46 5.05
CA PRO A 83 -0.13 11.33 5.96
C PRO A 83 1.09 10.61 6.53
N GLY A 84 2.19 11.35 6.77
CA GLY A 84 3.40 10.80 7.38
C GLY A 84 3.19 10.18 8.77
N ALA A 85 2.11 10.62 9.46
CA ALA A 85 1.66 10.06 10.74
C ALA A 85 0.13 10.00 10.79
N LEU A 86 -0.40 8.83 11.09
CA LEU A 86 -1.83 8.58 11.26
C LEU A 86 -2.12 8.30 12.75
N TYR A 87 -3.04 9.04 13.31
CA TYR A 87 -3.49 8.82 14.70
C TYR A 87 -4.72 7.92 14.66
N LEU A 88 -4.64 6.81 15.38
CA LEU A 88 -5.69 5.80 15.47
C LEU A 88 -5.91 5.43 16.94
N SER A 89 -7.14 5.13 17.31
CA SER A 89 -7.46 4.60 18.64
C SER A 89 -6.76 3.25 18.84
N SER A 90 -6.44 2.90 20.08
CA SER A 90 -5.86 1.58 20.41
C SER A 90 -6.79 0.46 19.96
N GLY A 91 -6.24 -0.55 19.29
CA GLY A 91 -7.00 -1.65 18.74
C GLY A 91 -6.29 -2.38 17.61
N SER A 92 -6.95 -3.40 17.08
CA SER A 92 -6.46 -4.22 15.97
C SER A 92 -7.07 -3.76 14.65
N TYR A 93 -6.24 -3.70 13.64
CA TYR A 93 -6.55 -3.16 12.31
C TYR A 93 -5.97 -4.05 11.21
N THR A 94 -6.45 -3.83 10.00
CA THR A 94 -5.83 -4.39 8.78
C THR A 94 -5.62 -3.26 7.78
N ALA A 95 -4.39 -3.10 7.32
CA ALA A 95 -4.08 -2.23 6.18
C ALA A 95 -4.08 -3.06 4.90
N GLN A 96 -4.74 -2.57 3.85
CA GLN A 96 -4.80 -3.20 2.55
C GLN A 96 -4.40 -2.20 1.47
N VAL A 97 -3.61 -2.66 0.52
CA VAL A 97 -3.27 -1.93 -0.71
C VAL A 97 -3.73 -2.73 -1.91
N ILE A 98 -4.33 -2.04 -2.86
CA ILE A 98 -4.77 -2.58 -4.15
C ILE A 98 -4.25 -1.65 -5.24
N ALA A 99 -3.59 -2.21 -6.27
CA ALA A 99 -3.16 -1.47 -7.44
C ALA A 99 -3.45 -2.28 -8.72
N GLY A 100 -3.79 -1.57 -9.80
CA GLY A 100 -4.28 -2.17 -11.02
C GLY A 100 -5.74 -2.61 -10.93
N ASP A 101 -6.25 -3.14 -12.04
CA ASP A 101 -7.65 -3.52 -12.16
C ASP A 101 -7.86 -5.01 -11.89
N SER A 102 -8.79 -5.32 -10.98
CA SER A 102 -9.27 -6.69 -10.79
C SER A 102 -10.31 -7.00 -11.86
N VAL A 103 -9.85 -7.63 -12.93
CA VAL A 103 -10.71 -8.03 -14.05
C VAL A 103 -10.76 -9.56 -14.15
N PRO A 104 -11.80 -10.14 -14.77
CA PRO A 104 -11.78 -11.55 -15.18
C PRO A 104 -10.56 -11.87 -16.04
N ALA A 105 -10.32 -13.15 -16.33
CA ALA A 105 -9.16 -13.58 -17.11
C ALA A 105 -8.94 -12.70 -18.35
N SER A 106 -7.79 -12.07 -18.45
CA SER A 106 -7.42 -11.17 -19.54
C SER A 106 -5.94 -11.31 -19.87
N PHE A 107 -5.57 -10.91 -21.10
CA PHE A 107 -4.16 -10.79 -21.49
C PHE A 107 -3.57 -9.49 -20.92
N GLU A 108 -2.32 -9.56 -20.45
CA GLU A 108 -1.50 -8.41 -20.07
C GLU A 108 -1.98 -7.59 -18.84
N THR A 109 -3.09 -7.97 -18.18
CA THR A 109 -3.59 -7.25 -17.01
C THR A 109 -3.04 -7.86 -15.75
N LYS A 110 -2.34 -7.04 -14.96
CA LYS A 110 -1.82 -7.43 -13.65
C LYS A 110 -2.60 -6.72 -12.54
N PHE A 111 -2.89 -7.47 -11.50
CA PHE A 111 -3.55 -7.00 -10.30
C PHE A 111 -2.63 -7.22 -9.10
N TYR A 112 -2.44 -6.17 -8.32
CA TYR A 112 -1.53 -6.18 -7.17
C TYR A 112 -2.33 -5.99 -5.90
N ARG A 113 -2.01 -6.75 -4.88
CA ARG A 113 -2.66 -6.67 -3.59
C ARG A 113 -1.74 -7.09 -2.47
N GLU A 114 -1.87 -6.42 -1.34
CA GLU A 114 -1.31 -6.83 -0.06
C GLU A 114 -2.28 -6.46 1.04
N ALA A 115 -2.37 -7.29 2.07
CA ALA A 115 -3.15 -7.00 3.26
C ALA A 115 -2.38 -7.50 4.48
N LYS A 116 -2.20 -6.62 5.49
CA LYS A 116 -1.41 -6.92 6.68
C LYS A 116 -2.13 -6.45 7.93
N PRO A 117 -2.35 -7.35 8.91
CA PRO A 117 -2.86 -6.97 10.22
C PRO A 117 -1.79 -6.24 11.03
N PHE A 118 -2.23 -5.34 11.89
CA PHE A 118 -1.39 -4.61 12.84
C PHE A 118 -2.20 -4.14 14.04
N ASP A 119 -1.49 -3.87 15.14
CA ASP A 119 -2.08 -3.34 16.36
C ASP A 119 -1.57 -1.93 16.64
N ILE A 120 -2.45 -1.11 17.20
CA ILE A 120 -2.14 0.21 17.73
C ILE A 120 -2.27 0.17 19.24
N ASN A 121 -1.19 0.51 19.91
CA ASN A 121 -1.14 0.67 21.35
C ASN A 121 -1.14 2.15 21.73
N SER A 122 -1.76 2.49 22.86
CA SER A 122 -1.83 3.87 23.34
C SER A 122 -0.44 4.46 23.59
N GLY A 123 -0.19 5.62 23.02
CA GLY A 123 1.06 6.35 23.16
C GLY A 123 2.25 5.78 22.39
N GLU A 124 2.08 4.68 21.66
CA GLU A 124 3.14 4.04 20.90
C GLU A 124 3.12 4.41 19.41
N VAL A 125 4.28 4.23 18.78
CA VAL A 125 4.46 4.38 17.33
C VAL A 125 4.55 3.00 16.69
N THR A 126 3.61 2.68 15.81
CA THR A 126 3.61 1.48 14.98
C THR A 126 4.16 1.81 13.59
N ASN A 127 5.18 1.09 13.13
CA ASN A 127 5.70 1.19 11.78
C ASN A 127 5.21 0.02 10.95
N LEU A 128 4.52 0.27 9.86
CA LEU A 128 3.96 -0.74 8.98
C LEU A 128 4.45 -0.55 7.54
N ASN A 129 5.11 -1.56 7.00
CA ASN A 129 5.54 -1.61 5.61
C ASN A 129 4.67 -2.61 4.85
N LEU A 130 4.01 -2.14 3.79
CA LEU A 130 3.23 -2.93 2.84
C LEU A 130 3.96 -2.94 1.49
N THR A 131 4.27 -4.13 0.98
CA THR A 131 4.82 -4.31 -0.36
C THR A 131 3.84 -5.12 -1.18
N CYS A 132 3.11 -4.44 -2.04
CA CYS A 132 2.08 -5.01 -2.88
C CYS A 132 2.71 -5.85 -3.99
N GLY A 133 2.40 -7.13 -4.01
CA GLY A 133 2.82 -8.07 -5.06
C GLY A 133 1.68 -8.43 -5.99
N ILE A 134 2.00 -9.13 -7.09
CA ILE A 134 0.98 -9.65 -8.02
C ILE A 134 0.06 -10.62 -7.29
N ALA A 135 -1.24 -10.36 -7.38
CA ALA A 135 -2.28 -11.11 -6.69
C ALA A 135 -3.11 -12.00 -7.64
N ASN A 136 -2.97 -11.84 -8.96
CA ASN A 136 -3.56 -12.75 -9.94
C ASN A 136 -2.53 -13.79 -10.42
N THR A 137 -3.04 -14.93 -10.93
CA THR A 137 -2.18 -15.94 -11.55
C THR A 137 -1.74 -15.45 -12.93
N VAL A 138 -0.44 -15.44 -13.17
CA VAL A 138 0.13 -15.14 -14.49
C VAL A 138 0.52 -16.44 -15.18
N VAL A 139 0.04 -16.65 -16.40
CA VAL A 139 0.31 -17.82 -17.21
C VAL A 139 0.98 -17.39 -18.50
N ALA A 140 2.16 -17.93 -18.79
CA ALA A 140 2.83 -17.78 -20.06
C ALA A 140 2.74 -19.10 -20.84
N VAL A 141 2.35 -19.04 -22.11
CA VAL A 141 2.29 -20.21 -23.00
C VAL A 141 3.37 -20.06 -24.06
N LYS A 142 4.30 -20.99 -24.06
CA LYS A 142 5.36 -21.06 -25.08
C LYS A 142 5.15 -22.29 -25.95
N TYR A 143 5.03 -22.08 -27.25
CA TYR A 143 4.93 -23.15 -28.21
C TYR A 143 6.30 -23.58 -28.72
N ASP A 144 6.53 -24.91 -28.75
CA ASP A 144 7.73 -25.49 -29.34
C ASP A 144 7.78 -25.25 -30.85
N GLU A 145 8.97 -25.09 -31.40
CA GLU A 145 9.19 -24.88 -32.83
C GLU A 145 8.73 -26.08 -33.66
N VAL A 146 8.87 -27.30 -33.16
CA VAL A 146 8.38 -28.52 -33.86
C VAL A 146 6.88 -28.45 -33.99
N LEU A 147 6.14 -28.04 -32.97
CA LEU A 147 4.70 -27.88 -33.03
C LEU A 147 4.29 -26.86 -34.11
N ARG A 148 5.00 -25.73 -34.14
CA ARG A 148 4.79 -24.67 -35.15
C ARG A 148 5.08 -25.12 -36.58
N SER A 149 6.03 -26.05 -36.77
CA SER A 149 6.40 -26.57 -38.10
C SER A 149 5.43 -27.65 -38.64
N VAL A 150 4.82 -28.41 -37.74
CA VAL A 150 3.97 -29.57 -38.10
C VAL A 150 2.48 -29.19 -38.22
N PHE A 151 2.01 -28.29 -37.38
CA PHE A 151 0.59 -27.91 -37.29
C PHE A 151 0.36 -26.48 -37.76
N GLN A 152 -0.58 -26.31 -38.68
CA GLN A 152 -1.00 -24.98 -39.17
C GLN A 152 -1.88 -24.25 -38.16
N THR A 153 -2.65 -24.99 -37.38
CA THR A 153 -3.55 -24.45 -36.36
C THR A 153 -3.44 -25.23 -35.06
N TYR A 154 -3.32 -24.54 -33.97
CA TYR A 154 -3.34 -25.12 -32.64
C TYR A 154 -3.83 -24.07 -31.62
N LYS A 155 -4.28 -24.53 -30.49
CA LYS A 155 -4.82 -23.67 -29.46
C LYS A 155 -4.51 -24.25 -28.06
N VAL A 156 -4.08 -23.43 -27.15
CA VAL A 156 -4.08 -23.74 -25.70
C VAL A 156 -5.18 -22.94 -25.03
N THR A 157 -6.00 -23.62 -24.26
CA THR A 157 -7.05 -23.00 -23.47
C THR A 157 -6.67 -23.06 -21.99
N VAL A 158 -6.61 -21.92 -21.34
CA VAL A 158 -6.40 -21.78 -19.90
C VAL A 158 -7.69 -21.30 -19.27
N SER A 159 -8.25 -22.11 -18.37
CA SER A 159 -9.54 -21.82 -17.72
C SER A 159 -9.38 -21.75 -16.20
N SER A 160 -10.09 -20.82 -15.59
CA SER A 160 -10.27 -20.68 -14.15
C SER A 160 -11.74 -20.39 -13.82
N VAL A 161 -12.05 -20.22 -12.54
CA VAL A 161 -13.39 -19.78 -12.10
C VAL A 161 -13.73 -18.37 -12.60
N ASP A 162 -12.70 -17.56 -12.86
CA ASP A 162 -12.84 -16.14 -13.24
C ASP A 162 -12.87 -15.94 -14.76
N GLY A 163 -12.64 -17.00 -15.56
CA GLY A 163 -12.70 -16.90 -17.00
C GLY A 163 -11.79 -17.87 -17.76
N THR A 164 -11.78 -17.70 -19.08
CA THR A 164 -11.05 -18.55 -20.02
C THR A 164 -10.28 -17.70 -21.02
N LEU A 165 -8.99 -18.03 -21.22
CA LEU A 165 -8.13 -17.44 -22.24
C LEU A 165 -7.74 -18.49 -23.27
N ASN A 166 -7.76 -18.12 -24.54
CA ASN A 166 -7.35 -18.95 -25.65
C ASN A 166 -6.06 -18.38 -26.25
N TYR A 167 -4.98 -19.13 -26.17
CA TYR A 167 -3.71 -18.82 -26.81
C TYR A 167 -3.70 -19.46 -28.19
N LEU A 168 -3.56 -18.65 -29.22
CA LEU A 168 -3.49 -19.05 -30.63
C LEU A 168 -2.05 -18.95 -31.14
N PRO A 169 -1.72 -19.49 -32.33
CA PRO A 169 -0.38 -19.43 -32.92
C PRO A 169 0.19 -18.01 -33.01
N GLU A 170 -0.68 -17.04 -33.27
CA GLU A 170 -0.36 -15.61 -33.40
C GLU A 170 -0.37 -14.86 -32.05
N SER A 171 -0.84 -15.50 -30.99
CA SER A 171 -0.82 -14.87 -29.65
C SER A 171 0.63 -14.61 -29.26
N LYS A 172 0.93 -13.37 -28.95
CA LYS A 172 2.24 -13.03 -28.38
C LYS A 172 2.37 -13.79 -27.06
N ASP A 173 3.56 -14.33 -26.81
CA ASP A 173 3.91 -14.85 -25.48
C ASP A 173 3.82 -13.67 -24.52
N SER A 174 2.64 -13.44 -23.95
CA SER A 174 2.48 -12.43 -22.91
C SER A 174 3.07 -13.01 -21.65
N ILE A 175 4.18 -12.44 -21.29
CA ILE A 175 4.85 -12.67 -20.01
C ILE A 175 4.23 -11.70 -18.99
#